data_c275c6989101a8ba6953e3aea4c3f1b4
#
_entry.id   c275c6989101a8ba6953e3aea4c3f1b4
#
_cell.length_a   1.000
_cell.length_b   1.000
_cell.length_c   1.000
_cell.angle_alpha   90.00
_cell.angle_beta   90.00
_cell.angle_gamma   90.00
#
_symmetry.space_group_name_H-M   'P 1'
#
loop_
_entity.id
_entity.type
_entity.pdbx_description
1 polymer ?
#
loop_
_entity_poly.entity_id
_entity_poly.type
_entity_poly.pdbx_seq_one_letter_code
_entity_poly.pdbx_strand_id
1 'polypeptide(L)'
;MHLIARFRVDGFEARQVSDLEADWFGILTFAKTFTEGIVGEATTVFLSSGDEGSRSYIAVERITGHTDGGGEGSITVQHGGLESDPDTWFGHIVPGTGTGGFAGWQGSARIQHDDDGAFFVIDLT
;
A
#
# COMPACT_ATOMS: atom_id res chain seq x y z
N MET A 1 13.69 9.37 9.16
CA MET A 1 12.89 8.67 10.18
C MET A 1 12.52 7.29 9.65
N HIS A 2 12.64 6.30 10.50
CA HIS A 2 12.31 4.91 10.18
C HIS A 2 11.05 4.53 10.95
N LEU A 3 10.07 3.95 10.27
CA LEU A 3 8.78 3.62 10.87
C LEU A 3 8.30 2.26 10.37
N ILE A 4 7.82 1.44 11.27
CA ILE A 4 7.13 0.18 10.96
C ILE A 4 5.63 0.44 11.11
N ALA A 5 4.90 0.32 10.00
CA ALA A 5 3.45 0.54 10.00
C ALA A 5 2.74 -0.78 9.70
N ARG A 6 2.20 -1.39 10.73
CA ARG A 6 1.50 -2.67 10.64
C ARG A 6 0.05 -2.48 10.24
N PHE A 7 -0.43 -3.35 9.36
CA PHE A 7 -1.82 -3.30 8.89
C PHE A 7 -2.40 -4.70 8.73
N ARG A 8 -3.73 -4.75 8.63
CA ARG A 8 -4.46 -5.95 8.21
C ARG A 8 -5.33 -5.59 7.01
N VAL A 9 -5.58 -6.57 6.16
CA VAL A 9 -6.54 -6.44 5.06
C VAL A 9 -7.91 -6.87 5.58
N ASP A 10 -8.87 -5.96 5.56
CA ASP A 10 -10.23 -6.21 6.06
C ASP A 10 -11.12 -6.84 5.00
N GLY A 11 -10.83 -6.62 3.73
CA GLY A 11 -11.58 -7.19 2.62
C GLY A 11 -11.09 -6.67 1.29
N PHE A 12 -11.64 -7.27 0.22
CA PHE A 12 -11.31 -6.85 -1.14
C PHE A 12 -12.52 -7.04 -2.04
N GLU A 13 -12.55 -6.28 -3.14
CA GLU A 13 -13.56 -6.41 -4.18
C GLU A 13 -12.92 -6.37 -5.56
N ALA A 14 -13.40 -7.24 -6.46
CA ALA A 14 -13.03 -7.18 -7.86
C ALA A 14 -13.70 -5.99 -8.54
N ARG A 15 -12.97 -5.31 -9.41
CA ARG A 15 -13.47 -4.16 -10.16
C ARG A 15 -13.28 -4.40 -11.64
N GLN A 16 -14.08 -3.70 -12.45
CA GLN A 16 -13.99 -3.73 -13.90
C GLN A 16 -13.92 -2.31 -14.44
N VAL A 17 -13.15 -2.15 -15.53
CA VAL A 17 -13.15 -0.91 -16.31
C VAL A 17 -14.11 -1.14 -17.49
N SER A 18 -15.22 -0.40 -17.54
CA SER A 18 -16.34 -0.67 -18.44
C SER A 18 -15.99 -0.61 -19.92
N ASP A 19 -14.98 0.20 -20.31
CA ASP A 19 -14.60 0.38 -21.71
C ASP A 19 -13.35 -0.41 -22.09
N LEU A 20 -12.88 -1.31 -21.21
CA LEU A 20 -11.69 -2.11 -21.43
C LEU A 20 -12.00 -3.58 -21.27
N GLU A 21 -12.22 -4.27 -22.39
CA GLU A 21 -12.44 -5.71 -22.43
C GLU A 21 -11.10 -6.43 -22.54
N ALA A 22 -10.64 -7.00 -21.43
CA ALA A 22 -9.40 -7.76 -21.42
C ALA A 22 -9.44 -8.77 -20.28
N ASP A 23 -8.79 -9.91 -20.50
CA ASP A 23 -8.73 -11.01 -19.53
C ASP A 23 -7.30 -11.29 -19.02
N TRP A 24 -6.33 -10.48 -19.43
CA TRP A 24 -4.92 -10.65 -19.07
C TRP A 24 -4.51 -9.87 -17.82
N PHE A 25 -5.42 -9.12 -17.23
CA PHE A 25 -5.17 -8.38 -15.98
C PHE A 25 -6.38 -8.43 -15.06
N GLY A 26 -6.15 -8.18 -13.78
CA GLY A 26 -7.20 -8.04 -12.79
C GLY A 26 -7.07 -6.74 -12.01
N ILE A 27 -8.20 -6.19 -11.56
CA ILE A 27 -8.26 -5.01 -10.70
C ILE A 27 -9.00 -5.41 -9.42
N LEU A 28 -8.38 -5.12 -8.28
CA LEU A 28 -8.99 -5.30 -6.96
C LEU A 28 -8.91 -3.98 -6.18
N THR A 29 -9.86 -3.78 -5.31
CA THR A 29 -9.74 -2.76 -4.26
C THR A 29 -9.70 -3.46 -2.91
N PHE A 30 -8.77 -3.03 -2.06
CA PHE A 30 -8.65 -3.53 -0.69
C PHE A 30 -9.04 -2.45 0.30
N ALA A 31 -9.68 -2.85 1.39
CA ALA A 31 -9.82 -2.05 2.58
C ALA A 31 -8.82 -2.56 3.62
N LYS A 32 -8.04 -1.66 4.22
CA LYS A 32 -7.04 -1.99 5.22
C LYS A 32 -7.25 -1.18 6.48
N THR A 33 -6.88 -1.75 7.61
CA THR A 33 -6.78 -1.05 8.90
C THR A 33 -5.33 -1.07 9.36
N PHE A 34 -4.78 0.08 9.65
CA PHE A 34 -3.44 0.25 10.24
C PHE A 34 -3.57 0.31 11.76
N THR A 35 -2.75 -0.47 12.46
CA THR A 35 -2.87 -0.68 13.90
C THR A 35 -1.66 -0.23 14.70
N GLU A 36 -0.48 -0.19 14.08
CA GLU A 36 0.78 0.20 14.74
C GLU A 36 1.61 1.07 13.80
N GLY A 37 2.32 2.02 14.36
CA GLY A 37 3.13 2.98 13.63
C GLY A 37 2.28 4.09 13.02
N ILE A 38 1.35 3.72 12.16
CA ILE A 38 0.23 4.54 11.71
C ILE A 38 -1.03 3.88 12.27
N VAL A 39 -1.95 4.69 12.77
CA VAL A 39 -3.29 4.25 13.17
C VAL A 39 -4.28 4.90 12.23
N GLY A 40 -5.03 4.08 11.51
CA GLY A 40 -5.97 4.60 10.53
C GLY A 40 -6.43 3.55 9.54
N GLU A 41 -6.88 4.01 8.38
CA GLU A 41 -7.47 3.17 7.34
C GLU A 41 -6.85 3.49 5.99
N ALA A 42 -6.93 2.52 5.08
CA ALA A 42 -6.47 2.72 3.71
C ALA A 42 -7.40 2.06 2.71
N THR A 43 -7.46 2.67 1.53
CA THR A 43 -8.03 2.06 0.33
C THR A 43 -6.89 1.84 -0.65
N THR A 44 -6.78 0.62 -1.16
CA THR A 44 -5.76 0.23 -2.12
C THR A 44 -6.41 -0.12 -3.45
N VAL A 45 -5.92 0.47 -4.54
CA VAL A 45 -6.25 0.06 -5.91
C VAL A 45 -5.10 -0.80 -6.41
N PHE A 46 -5.41 -2.03 -6.78
CA PHE A 46 -4.44 -3.08 -7.06
C PHE A 46 -4.66 -3.63 -8.46
N LEU A 47 -3.60 -3.63 -9.27
CA LEU A 47 -3.60 -4.19 -10.62
C LEU A 47 -2.67 -5.40 -10.65
N SER A 48 -3.13 -6.50 -11.24
CA SER A 48 -2.31 -7.70 -11.33
C SER A 48 -2.40 -8.34 -12.71
N SER A 49 -1.37 -9.07 -13.08
CA SER A 49 -1.33 -9.87 -14.31
C SER A 49 -0.45 -11.09 -14.08
N GLY A 50 -0.79 -12.18 -14.75
CA GLY A 50 -0.03 -13.43 -14.67
C GLY A 50 -0.75 -14.53 -13.90
N ASP A 51 -0.05 -15.64 -13.72
CA ASP A 51 -0.59 -16.84 -13.06
C ASP A 51 -0.50 -16.74 -11.54
N GLU A 52 -1.42 -17.41 -10.87
CA GLU A 52 -1.40 -17.51 -9.41
C GLU A 52 -0.04 -18.01 -8.92
N GLY A 53 0.50 -17.36 -7.90
CA GLY A 53 1.80 -17.66 -7.32
C GLY A 53 2.98 -16.93 -7.97
N SER A 54 2.79 -16.35 -9.15
CA SER A 54 3.86 -15.60 -9.86
C SER A 54 3.36 -14.30 -10.48
N ARG A 55 2.20 -13.82 -10.08
CA ARG A 55 1.61 -12.59 -10.62
C ARG A 55 2.47 -11.37 -10.36
N SER A 56 2.49 -10.48 -11.34
CA SER A 56 2.92 -9.13 -11.11
C SER A 56 1.79 -8.33 -10.46
N TYR A 57 2.15 -7.32 -9.67
CA TYR A 57 1.17 -6.36 -9.22
C TYR A 57 1.75 -4.96 -9.13
N ILE A 58 0.87 -3.99 -9.23
CA ILE A 58 1.15 -2.59 -8.93
C ILE A 58 -0.05 -2.06 -8.16
N ALA A 59 0.21 -1.26 -7.15
CA ALA A 59 -0.84 -0.73 -6.30
C ALA A 59 -0.58 0.73 -5.94
N VAL A 60 -1.66 1.47 -5.82
CA VAL A 60 -1.66 2.83 -5.26
C VAL A 60 -2.62 2.79 -4.09
N GLU A 61 -2.16 3.26 -2.93
CA GLU A 61 -3.00 3.22 -1.75
C GLU A 61 -2.99 4.54 -1.01
N ARG A 62 -4.16 4.92 -0.53
CA ARG A 62 -4.38 6.14 0.24
C ARG A 62 -4.61 5.79 1.70
N ILE A 63 -3.68 6.17 2.55
CA ILE A 63 -3.74 5.94 3.99
C ILE A 63 -4.21 7.23 4.64
N THR A 64 -5.21 7.14 5.49
CA THR A 64 -5.74 8.26 6.29
C THR A 64 -5.66 7.88 7.76
N GLY A 65 -5.03 8.72 8.55
CA GLY A 65 -4.83 8.46 9.97
C GLY A 65 -3.74 9.34 10.57
N HIS A 66 -3.01 8.80 11.52
CA HIS A 66 -1.95 9.55 12.21
C HIS A 66 -0.85 8.61 12.70
N THR A 67 0.34 9.16 12.88
CA THR A 67 1.41 8.50 13.62
C THR A 67 1.30 8.86 15.10
N ASP A 68 2.06 8.17 15.94
CA ASP A 68 2.14 8.48 17.36
C ASP A 68 2.68 9.92 17.54
N GLY A 69 1.90 10.76 18.20
CA GLY A 69 2.24 12.17 18.37
C GLY A 69 2.05 13.05 17.15
N GLY A 70 1.64 12.48 16.01
CA GLY A 70 1.38 13.24 14.78
C GLY A 70 -0.07 13.64 14.63
N GLY A 71 -0.32 14.66 13.81
CA GLY A 71 -1.68 15.09 13.47
C GLY A 71 -2.34 14.19 12.44
N GLU A 72 -3.66 14.26 12.38
CA GLU A 72 -4.43 13.57 11.34
C GLU A 72 -4.05 14.07 9.95
N GLY A 73 -4.08 13.15 8.99
CA GLY A 73 -3.81 13.47 7.59
C GLY A 73 -3.90 12.25 6.72
N SER A 74 -3.44 12.40 5.49
CA SER A 74 -3.44 11.33 4.49
C SER A 74 -2.14 11.33 3.71
N ILE A 75 -1.79 10.16 3.16
CA ILE A 75 -0.60 9.98 2.34
C ILE A 75 -0.87 8.92 1.27
N THR A 76 -0.30 9.08 0.09
CA THR A 76 -0.38 8.08 -0.96
C THR A 76 0.92 7.30 -1.04
N VAL A 77 0.81 5.99 -1.13
CA VAL A 77 1.93 5.06 -1.30
C VAL A 77 1.70 4.28 -2.58
N GLN A 78 2.77 4.13 -3.38
CA GLN A 78 2.81 3.24 -4.52
C GLN A 78 3.69 2.04 -4.19
N HIS A 79 3.24 0.83 -4.51
CA HIS A 79 4.05 -0.36 -4.31
C HIS A 79 3.75 -1.41 -5.37
N GLY A 80 4.63 -2.40 -5.50
CA GLY A 80 4.47 -3.44 -6.49
C GLY A 80 5.56 -4.47 -6.43
N GLY A 81 5.54 -5.39 -7.40
CA GLY A 81 6.53 -6.44 -7.56
C GLY A 81 5.94 -7.72 -8.14
N LEU A 82 6.76 -8.75 -8.14
CA LEU A 82 6.33 -10.11 -8.48
C LEU A 82 6.02 -10.89 -7.20
N GLU A 83 4.86 -11.53 -7.17
CA GLU A 83 4.34 -12.22 -5.99
C GLU A 83 5.34 -13.22 -5.42
N SER A 84 6.02 -13.99 -6.28
CA SER A 84 6.93 -15.06 -5.89
C SER A 84 8.38 -14.62 -5.67
N ASP A 85 8.70 -13.36 -5.92
CA ASP A 85 10.07 -12.86 -5.86
C ASP A 85 10.17 -11.57 -5.04
N PRO A 86 10.39 -11.70 -3.72
CA PRO A 86 10.49 -10.52 -2.83
C PRO A 86 11.58 -9.52 -3.22
N ASP A 87 12.61 -9.95 -3.95
CA ASP A 87 13.67 -9.04 -4.40
C ASP A 87 13.18 -8.01 -5.42
N THR A 88 12.04 -8.27 -6.06
CA THR A 88 11.43 -7.33 -7.01
C THR A 88 10.50 -6.33 -6.32
N TRP A 89 10.15 -6.54 -5.06
CA TRP A 89 9.18 -5.71 -4.36
C TRP A 89 9.75 -4.31 -4.12
N PHE A 90 8.94 -3.31 -4.40
CA PHE A 90 9.28 -1.90 -4.22
C PHE A 90 8.11 -1.15 -3.62
N GLY A 91 8.41 0.00 -3.05
CA GLY A 91 7.38 0.92 -2.60
C GLY A 91 7.94 2.28 -2.31
N HIS A 92 7.12 3.29 -2.58
CA HIS A 92 7.48 4.70 -2.41
C HIS A 92 6.30 5.47 -1.85
N ILE A 93 6.61 6.42 -0.99
CA ILE A 93 5.67 7.49 -0.72
C ILE A 93 5.65 8.41 -1.93
N VAL A 94 4.46 8.73 -2.42
CA VAL A 94 4.32 9.66 -3.56
C VAL A 94 4.50 11.08 -3.04
N PRO A 95 5.58 11.78 -3.42
CA PRO A 95 5.84 13.13 -2.90
C PRO A 95 4.71 14.11 -3.22
N GLY A 96 4.44 15.01 -2.30
CA GLY A 96 3.41 16.02 -2.49
C GLY A 96 1.98 15.56 -2.19
N THR A 97 1.79 14.30 -1.83
CA THR A 97 0.45 13.77 -1.51
C THR A 97 0.11 13.84 -0.02
N GLY A 98 1.09 14.11 0.84
CA GLY A 98 0.87 14.16 2.28
C GLY A 98 0.08 15.39 2.71
N THR A 99 -0.88 15.19 3.61
CA THR A 99 -1.65 16.25 4.24
C THR A 99 -1.58 16.11 5.74
N GLY A 100 -1.84 17.21 6.46
CA GLY A 100 -1.84 17.18 7.92
C GLY A 100 -0.52 16.68 8.49
N GLY A 101 -0.55 15.66 9.33
CA GLY A 101 0.64 15.08 9.95
C GLY A 101 1.58 14.37 8.98
N PHE A 102 1.16 14.15 7.73
CA PHE A 102 1.99 13.53 6.70
C PHE A 102 2.54 14.54 5.68
N ALA A 103 2.32 15.83 5.91
CA ALA A 103 2.80 16.87 5.00
C ALA A 103 4.32 16.78 4.85
N GLY A 104 4.80 16.81 3.60
CA GLY A 104 6.23 16.76 3.31
C GLY A 104 6.86 15.37 3.32
N TRP A 105 6.08 14.32 3.59
CA TRP A 105 6.60 12.96 3.59
C TRP A 105 7.05 12.53 2.20
N GLN A 106 8.23 11.96 2.14
CA GLN A 106 8.77 11.29 0.96
C GLN A 106 9.79 10.25 1.40
N GLY A 107 10.05 9.27 0.56
CA GLY A 107 10.96 8.17 0.86
C GLY A 107 10.41 6.84 0.42
N SER A 108 10.96 5.76 0.96
CA SER A 108 10.54 4.40 0.63
C SER A 108 9.47 3.90 1.58
N ALA A 109 8.62 2.99 1.07
CA ALA A 109 7.60 2.32 1.85
C ALA A 109 7.44 0.91 1.28
N ARG A 110 8.13 -0.07 1.85
CA ARG A 110 8.16 -1.45 1.36
C ARG A 110 7.32 -2.36 2.23
N ILE A 111 6.53 -3.23 1.59
CA ILE A 111 5.76 -4.24 2.32
C ILE A 111 6.66 -5.41 2.67
N GLN A 112 6.55 -5.85 3.91
CA GLN A 112 7.16 -7.06 4.41
C GLN A 112 6.13 -7.83 5.25
N HIS A 113 6.45 -9.08 5.56
CA HIS A 113 5.59 -9.96 6.35
C HIS A 113 6.40 -10.64 7.44
N ASP A 114 5.80 -10.82 8.59
CA ASP A 114 6.32 -11.66 9.67
C ASP A 114 5.20 -12.55 10.22
N ASP A 115 5.43 -13.21 11.35
CA ASP A 115 4.44 -14.11 11.96
C ASP A 115 3.17 -13.39 12.42
N ASP A 116 3.24 -12.08 12.63
CA ASP A 116 2.12 -11.24 13.07
C ASP A 116 1.40 -10.56 11.90
N GLY A 117 1.84 -10.79 10.67
CA GLY A 117 1.18 -10.30 9.47
C GLY A 117 2.02 -9.32 8.65
N ALA A 118 1.33 -8.50 7.86
CA ALA A 118 1.93 -7.56 6.93
C ALA A 118 2.21 -6.21 7.58
N PHE A 119 3.26 -5.55 7.10
CA PHE A 119 3.60 -4.19 7.54
C PHE A 119 4.39 -3.47 6.44
N PHE A 120 4.34 -2.15 6.47
CA PHE A 120 5.25 -1.32 5.69
C PHE A 120 6.48 -0.98 6.52
N VAL A 121 7.63 -1.04 5.89
CA VAL A 121 8.86 -0.41 6.39
C VAL A 121 9.00 0.92 5.66
N ILE A 122 8.85 2.00 6.39
CA ILE A 122 8.87 3.36 5.86
C ILE A 122 10.17 4.05 6.29
N ASP A 123 10.92 4.51 5.31
CA ASP A 123 12.13 5.30 5.53
C ASP A 123 11.97 6.66 4.87
N LEU A 124 11.76 7.68 5.69
CA LEU A 124 11.59 9.05 5.22
C LEU A 124 12.94 9.69 4.93
N THR A 125 13.01 10.39 3.84
CA THR A 125 14.22 11.11 3.42
C THR A 125 14.10 12.62 3.60
#